data_e821a88b23a250eaee4ce904e18eef45
#
_entry.id   e821a88b23a250eaee4ce904e18eef45
#
_cell.length_a   1.000
_cell.length_b   1.000
_cell.length_c   1.000
_cell.angle_alpha   90.00
_cell.angle_beta   90.00
_cell.angle_gamma   90.00
#
_symmetry.space_group_name_H-M   'P 1'
#
loop_
_entity.id
_entity.type
_entity.pdbx_description
1 polymer ?
#
loop_
_entity_poly.entity_id
_entity_poly.type
_entity_poly.pdbx_seq_one_letter_code
_entity_poly.pdbx_strand_id
1 'polypeptide(L)'
;MVKKEINILEELQYINENTPLEKVNDPLLSERKISLFIKREDLNHPHMSGNKWHKLKYNLQKTINKGKNTLLTFGGAYSNHIYAVAAAGKIFNFRTIGIIRGEEHLPLNPTLSFAVENGMKIYYLDRKSYRKKESSEIIKQLQEKFGDFYLLPEGGTNELAVKGCSEIISKIDIDFDYICCPCGTGGTLAGLISGLNGNKFALGFAVLKGASFLKDNVNSLLKNFTYSSFLNWDVNLDYHFGGYSRTNSILLDFVNRFSSITKILVEPIYTGKMLFGIYDLAEKGCFEEGSQIIAVHTGGLQGLKGLTSRTIR
;
A
#
# COMPACT_ATOMS: atom_id res chain seq x y z
N MET A 1 -35.86 -10.80 11.77
CA MET A 1 -34.42 -11.19 11.78
C MET A 1 -33.63 -9.98 12.26
N VAL A 2 -33.14 -10.01 13.47
CA VAL A 2 -32.24 -8.98 14.02
C VAL A 2 -30.96 -9.04 13.19
N LYS A 3 -30.66 -7.99 12.41
CA LYS A 3 -29.36 -7.83 11.77
C LYS A 3 -28.33 -7.83 12.90
N LYS A 4 -27.52 -8.89 12.97
CA LYS A 4 -26.35 -8.91 13.84
C LYS A 4 -25.52 -7.69 13.39
N GLU A 5 -25.48 -6.64 14.19
CA GLU A 5 -24.57 -5.53 13.98
C GLU A 5 -23.16 -6.14 13.97
N ILE A 6 -22.52 -6.10 12.82
CA ILE A 6 -21.16 -6.58 12.69
C ILE A 6 -20.33 -5.60 13.51
N ASN A 7 -19.92 -6.04 14.69
CA ASN A 7 -19.04 -5.25 15.53
C ASN A 7 -17.64 -5.34 14.94
N ILE A 8 -17.29 -4.38 14.05
CA ILE A 8 -15.92 -4.30 13.52
C ILE A 8 -14.90 -4.35 14.65
N LEU A 9 -15.24 -3.84 15.84
CA LEU A 9 -14.36 -3.83 17.00
C LEU A 9 -14.04 -5.25 17.51
N GLU A 10 -14.96 -6.21 17.37
CA GLU A 10 -14.69 -7.61 17.74
C GLU A 10 -13.72 -8.27 16.74
N GLU A 11 -13.85 -7.96 15.45
CA GLU A 11 -12.93 -8.47 14.42
C GLU A 11 -11.56 -7.77 14.47
N LEU A 12 -11.49 -6.55 15.03
CA LEU A 12 -10.23 -5.81 15.21
C LEU A 12 -9.24 -6.52 16.14
N GLN A 13 -9.71 -7.39 17.04
CA GLN A 13 -8.81 -8.18 17.92
C GLN A 13 -7.83 -9.09 17.15
N TYR A 14 -8.14 -9.43 15.89
CA TYR A 14 -7.25 -10.21 15.02
C TYR A 14 -6.23 -9.36 14.26
N ILE A 15 -6.30 -8.04 14.41
CA ILE A 15 -5.37 -7.11 13.77
C ILE A 15 -4.27 -6.73 14.75
N ASN A 16 -3.05 -7.09 14.43
CA ASN A 16 -1.90 -6.63 15.21
C ASN A 16 -1.53 -5.20 14.81
N GLU A 17 -2.09 -4.22 15.50
CA GLU A 17 -1.73 -2.82 15.26
C GLU A 17 -0.39 -2.41 15.90
N ASN A 18 0.16 -3.20 16.81
CA ASN A 18 1.46 -2.99 17.45
C ASN A 18 2.55 -3.82 16.77
N THR A 19 2.72 -3.59 15.47
CA THR A 19 3.72 -4.30 14.68
C THR A 19 5.15 -3.96 15.14
N PRO A 20 6.10 -4.92 15.09
CA PRO A 20 7.47 -4.68 15.53
C PRO A 20 8.19 -3.61 14.72
N LEU A 21 9.17 -2.98 15.37
CA LEU A 21 10.21 -2.18 14.74
C LEU A 21 11.54 -2.96 14.85
N GLU A 22 12.06 -3.45 13.72
CA GLU A 22 13.23 -4.33 13.69
C GLU A 22 14.45 -3.60 13.13
N LYS A 23 15.55 -3.57 13.90
CA LYS A 23 16.82 -2.98 13.44
C LYS A 23 17.48 -3.90 12.40
N VAL A 24 17.95 -3.30 11.32
CA VAL A 24 18.72 -3.99 10.28
C VAL A 24 20.20 -3.98 10.66
N ASN A 25 20.78 -5.16 10.82
CA ASN A 25 22.19 -5.32 11.05
C ASN A 25 22.89 -5.69 9.73
N ASP A 26 23.33 -4.67 8.99
CA ASP A 26 24.07 -4.83 7.74
C ASP A 26 25.37 -4.01 7.80
N PRO A 27 26.54 -4.64 7.56
CA PRO A 27 27.84 -3.95 7.59
C PRO A 27 27.87 -2.70 6.70
N LEU A 28 27.24 -2.73 5.52
CA LEU A 28 27.21 -1.59 4.60
C LEU A 28 26.60 -0.34 5.26
N LEU A 29 25.50 -0.49 5.97
CA LEU A 29 24.86 0.62 6.67
C LEU A 29 25.71 1.08 7.85
N SER A 30 26.34 0.14 8.55
CA SER A 30 27.23 0.44 9.69
C SER A 30 28.47 1.24 9.26
N GLU A 31 29.08 0.90 8.12
CA GLU A 31 30.21 1.65 7.53
C GLU A 31 29.82 3.08 7.18
N ARG A 32 28.56 3.31 6.81
CA ARG A 32 27.99 4.64 6.52
C ARG A 32 27.45 5.34 7.76
N LYS A 33 27.57 4.72 8.95
CA LYS A 33 27.03 5.20 10.22
C LYS A 33 25.51 5.47 10.16
N ILE A 34 24.77 4.67 9.38
CA ILE A 34 23.31 4.75 9.22
C ILE A 34 22.66 3.64 10.02
N SER A 35 21.64 3.98 10.80
CA SER A 35 20.76 3.01 11.46
C SER A 35 19.45 2.85 10.68
N LEU A 36 19.19 1.67 10.12
CA LEU A 36 17.96 1.37 9.42
C LEU A 36 17.07 0.48 10.30
N PHE A 37 15.80 0.84 10.40
CA PHE A 37 14.77 0.06 11.09
C PHE A 37 13.64 -0.26 10.13
N ILE A 38 13.11 -1.47 10.21
CA ILE A 38 11.92 -1.88 9.43
C ILE A 38 10.71 -1.86 10.34
N LYS A 39 9.74 -0.99 10.05
CA LYS A 39 8.42 -1.03 10.66
C LYS A 39 7.60 -2.11 9.98
N ARG A 40 7.38 -3.23 10.69
CA ARG A 40 6.85 -4.50 10.17
C ARG A 40 5.33 -4.47 10.00
N GLU A 41 4.82 -3.50 9.24
CA GLU A 41 3.38 -3.43 8.96
C GLU A 41 2.86 -4.64 8.16
N ASP A 42 3.76 -5.39 7.51
CA ASP A 42 3.46 -6.67 6.87
C ASP A 42 2.91 -7.72 7.83
N LEU A 43 3.15 -7.58 9.14
CA LEU A 43 2.71 -8.49 10.19
C LEU A 43 1.39 -8.09 10.86
N ASN A 44 0.75 -7.00 10.45
CA ASN A 44 -0.48 -6.55 11.07
C ASN A 44 -1.69 -7.46 10.77
N HIS A 45 -1.73 -8.10 9.60
CA HIS A 45 -2.77 -9.06 9.24
C HIS A 45 -2.34 -9.94 8.05
N PRO A 46 -2.69 -11.25 8.01
CA PRO A 46 -2.26 -12.16 6.94
C PRO A 46 -2.70 -11.75 5.52
N HIS A 47 -3.89 -11.17 5.36
CA HIS A 47 -4.48 -10.88 4.04
C HIS A 47 -4.71 -9.39 3.77
N MET A 48 -5.00 -8.59 4.79
CA MET A 48 -5.09 -7.13 4.69
C MET A 48 -3.78 -6.46 5.09
N SER A 49 -2.65 -7.13 4.83
CA SER A 49 -1.37 -6.78 5.40
C SER A 49 -0.85 -5.40 4.97
N GLY A 50 0.02 -4.88 5.81
CA GLY A 50 0.73 -3.63 5.56
C GLY A 50 -0.18 -2.41 5.56
N ASN A 51 0.12 -1.51 4.66
CA ASN A 51 -0.64 -0.27 4.52
C ASN A 51 -2.11 -0.48 4.11
N LYS A 52 -2.50 -1.69 3.68
CA LYS A 52 -3.87 -1.95 3.23
C LYS A 52 -4.85 -1.95 4.38
N TRP A 53 -4.49 -2.51 5.54
CA TRP A 53 -5.31 -2.39 6.74
C TRP A 53 -5.55 -0.92 7.12
N HIS A 54 -4.49 -0.14 7.24
CA HIS A 54 -4.59 1.28 7.59
C HIS A 54 -5.49 2.07 6.63
N LYS A 55 -5.42 1.77 5.34
CA LYS A 55 -6.29 2.41 4.34
C LYS A 55 -7.73 1.94 4.38
N LEU A 56 -7.98 0.71 4.81
CA LEU A 56 -9.33 0.12 4.81
C LEU A 56 -10.12 0.43 6.08
N LYS A 57 -9.51 0.42 7.26
CA LYS A 57 -10.23 0.44 8.53
C LYS A 57 -11.30 1.54 8.65
N TYR A 58 -10.96 2.78 8.35
CA TYR A 58 -11.92 3.88 8.40
C TYR A 58 -12.90 3.90 7.23
N ASN A 59 -12.51 3.35 6.08
CA ASN A 59 -13.42 3.17 4.96
C ASN A 59 -14.48 2.10 5.25
N LEU A 60 -14.11 1.00 5.89
CA LEU A 60 -15.05 -0.04 6.35
C LEU A 60 -16.03 0.53 7.37
N GLN A 61 -15.54 1.26 8.37
CA GLN A 61 -16.39 1.94 9.34
C GLN A 61 -17.37 2.91 8.68
N LYS A 62 -16.90 3.73 7.73
CA LYS A 62 -17.77 4.66 6.99
C LYS A 62 -18.79 3.92 6.13
N THR A 63 -18.45 2.76 5.58
CA THR A 63 -19.36 1.91 4.81
C THR A 63 -20.53 1.46 5.67
N ILE A 64 -20.27 0.97 6.88
CA ILE A 64 -21.29 0.56 7.86
C ILE A 64 -22.14 1.74 8.27
N ASN A 65 -21.53 2.87 8.66
CA ASN A 65 -22.25 4.06 9.10
C ASN A 65 -23.19 4.61 8.01
N LYS A 66 -22.90 4.32 6.73
CA LYS A 66 -23.78 4.64 5.59
C LYS A 66 -24.83 3.57 5.31
N GLY A 67 -24.92 2.51 6.11
CA GLY A 67 -25.82 1.39 5.89
C GLY A 67 -25.56 0.60 4.60
N LYS A 68 -24.34 0.71 4.03
CA LYS A 68 -23.96 0.01 2.81
C LYS A 68 -23.39 -1.37 3.12
N ASN A 69 -23.69 -2.36 2.28
CA ASN A 69 -23.21 -3.72 2.42
C ASN A 69 -22.37 -4.20 1.23
N THR A 70 -22.09 -3.30 0.30
CA THR A 70 -21.32 -3.60 -0.93
C THR A 70 -20.16 -2.63 -1.06
N LEU A 71 -18.95 -3.16 -1.24
CA LEU A 71 -17.74 -2.41 -1.56
C LEU A 71 -17.42 -2.58 -3.04
N LEU A 72 -17.25 -1.50 -3.76
CA LEU A 72 -16.74 -1.53 -5.13
C LEU A 72 -15.38 -0.83 -5.17
N THR A 73 -14.41 -1.45 -5.82
CA THR A 73 -13.07 -0.86 -5.95
C THR A 73 -12.44 -1.15 -7.31
N PHE A 74 -11.35 -0.44 -7.59
CA PHE A 74 -10.57 -0.51 -8.82
C PHE A 74 -9.18 -1.06 -8.58
N GLY A 75 -8.63 -1.79 -9.55
CA GLY A 75 -7.25 -2.24 -9.51
C GLY A 75 -6.79 -2.97 -10.77
N GLY A 76 -5.49 -3.18 -10.89
CA GLY A 76 -4.92 -4.10 -11.89
C GLY A 76 -5.05 -5.55 -11.42
N ALA A 77 -4.82 -6.50 -12.34
CA ALA A 77 -4.95 -7.94 -12.08
C ALA A 77 -4.05 -8.49 -10.95
N TYR A 78 -2.97 -7.80 -10.59
CA TYR A 78 -2.05 -8.17 -9.50
C TYR A 78 -2.10 -7.15 -8.35
N SER A 79 -3.23 -6.47 -8.17
CA SER A 79 -3.37 -5.40 -7.18
C SER A 79 -3.45 -5.94 -5.76
N ASN A 80 -2.51 -5.52 -4.89
CA ASN A 80 -2.57 -5.80 -3.46
C ASN A 80 -3.83 -5.20 -2.80
N HIS A 81 -4.40 -4.16 -3.41
CA HIS A 81 -5.64 -3.55 -2.91
C HIS A 81 -6.86 -4.42 -3.23
N ILE A 82 -6.97 -4.95 -4.46
CA ILE A 82 -8.03 -5.92 -4.83
C ILE A 82 -7.99 -7.12 -3.88
N TYR A 83 -6.81 -7.68 -3.64
CA TYR A 83 -6.60 -8.79 -2.71
C TYR A 83 -7.11 -8.46 -1.30
N ALA A 84 -6.70 -7.31 -0.76
CA ALA A 84 -7.07 -6.90 0.59
C ALA A 84 -8.57 -6.58 0.73
N VAL A 85 -9.20 -5.97 -0.29
CA VAL A 85 -10.65 -5.69 -0.27
C VAL A 85 -11.46 -6.99 -0.34
N ALA A 86 -11.01 -7.99 -1.11
CA ALA A 86 -11.66 -9.30 -1.14
C ALA A 86 -11.60 -9.98 0.24
N ALA A 87 -10.43 -9.96 0.88
CA ALA A 87 -10.26 -10.48 2.24
C ALA A 87 -11.16 -9.75 3.24
N ALA A 88 -11.18 -8.41 3.19
CA ALA A 88 -12.06 -7.60 4.03
C ALA A 88 -13.54 -7.95 3.82
N GLY A 89 -13.96 -8.15 2.57
CA GLY A 89 -15.32 -8.59 2.25
C GLY A 89 -15.69 -9.90 2.94
N LYS A 90 -14.79 -10.88 2.90
CA LYS A 90 -15.01 -12.18 3.54
C LYS A 90 -15.08 -12.08 5.07
N ILE A 91 -14.15 -11.32 5.67
CA ILE A 91 -14.01 -11.18 7.13
C ILE A 91 -15.18 -10.37 7.71
N PHE A 92 -15.49 -9.23 7.10
CA PHE A 92 -16.51 -8.29 7.61
C PHE A 92 -17.89 -8.47 6.95
N ASN A 93 -18.07 -9.54 6.19
CA ASN A 93 -19.34 -9.89 5.54
C ASN A 93 -19.90 -8.79 4.60
N PHE A 94 -19.01 -8.12 3.85
CA PHE A 94 -19.40 -7.25 2.74
C PHE A 94 -19.43 -8.02 1.42
N ARG A 95 -20.36 -7.68 0.56
CA ARG A 95 -20.25 -8.01 -0.86
C ARG A 95 -19.14 -7.16 -1.47
N THR A 96 -18.28 -7.75 -2.29
CA THR A 96 -17.18 -7.03 -2.91
C THR A 96 -17.25 -7.13 -4.43
N ILE A 97 -16.93 -6.02 -5.10
CA ILE A 97 -16.85 -5.90 -6.55
C ILE A 97 -15.50 -5.30 -6.91
N GLY A 98 -14.71 -6.03 -7.69
CA GLY A 98 -13.42 -5.58 -8.20
C GLY A 98 -13.52 -5.21 -9.67
N ILE A 99 -13.32 -3.92 -9.99
CA ILE A 99 -13.21 -3.46 -11.37
C ILE A 99 -11.76 -3.56 -11.81
N ILE A 100 -11.49 -4.54 -12.67
CA ILE A 100 -10.14 -4.89 -13.10
C ILE A 100 -9.79 -4.19 -14.40
N ARG A 101 -8.61 -3.58 -14.44
CA ARG A 101 -8.09 -2.89 -15.62
C ARG A 101 -7.67 -3.87 -16.72
N GLY A 102 -8.29 -3.76 -17.89
CA GLY A 102 -7.97 -4.55 -19.08
C GLY A 102 -8.96 -5.68 -19.31
N GLU A 103 -8.52 -6.71 -19.97
CA GLU A 103 -9.30 -7.85 -20.42
C GLU A 103 -9.14 -9.04 -19.45
N GLU A 104 -10.08 -9.97 -19.52
CA GLU A 104 -9.99 -11.24 -18.80
C GLU A 104 -8.88 -12.11 -19.38
N HIS A 105 -8.11 -12.73 -18.50
CA HIS A 105 -7.10 -13.73 -18.84
C HIS A 105 -7.31 -14.98 -17.99
N LEU A 106 -7.47 -16.11 -18.62
CA LEU A 106 -7.61 -17.40 -17.99
C LEU A 106 -6.39 -18.29 -18.23
N PRO A 107 -5.97 -19.10 -17.23
CA PRO A 107 -6.52 -19.16 -15.87
C PRO A 107 -6.23 -17.86 -15.09
N LEU A 108 -7.07 -17.58 -14.11
CA LEU A 108 -6.85 -16.40 -13.24
C LEU A 108 -5.49 -16.50 -12.55
N ASN A 109 -4.84 -15.34 -12.41
CA ASN A 109 -3.61 -15.26 -11.63
C ASN A 109 -3.90 -15.42 -10.12
N PRO A 110 -2.90 -15.70 -9.27
CA PRO A 110 -3.11 -15.97 -7.85
C PRO A 110 -3.87 -14.88 -7.09
N THR A 111 -3.71 -13.60 -7.46
CA THR A 111 -4.41 -12.48 -6.83
C THR A 111 -5.91 -12.50 -7.14
N LEU A 112 -6.27 -12.71 -8.41
CA LEU A 112 -7.68 -12.74 -8.82
C LEU A 112 -8.36 -14.04 -8.41
N SER A 113 -7.64 -15.18 -8.43
CA SER A 113 -8.16 -16.45 -7.91
C SER A 113 -8.54 -16.30 -6.43
N PHE A 114 -7.63 -15.78 -5.62
CA PHE A 114 -7.92 -15.48 -4.21
C PHE A 114 -9.12 -14.54 -4.05
N ALA A 115 -9.22 -13.50 -4.88
CA ALA A 115 -10.33 -12.56 -4.79
C ALA A 115 -11.69 -13.25 -5.06
N VAL A 116 -11.78 -14.10 -6.08
CA VAL A 116 -12.97 -14.88 -6.40
C VAL A 116 -13.30 -15.91 -5.31
N GLU A 117 -12.30 -16.63 -4.81
CA GLU A 117 -12.44 -17.60 -3.71
C GLU A 117 -12.96 -16.95 -2.42
N ASN A 118 -12.67 -15.66 -2.21
CA ASN A 118 -13.21 -14.87 -1.11
C ASN A 118 -14.52 -14.13 -1.44
N GLY A 119 -15.19 -14.51 -2.54
CA GLY A 119 -16.52 -14.03 -2.91
C GLY A 119 -16.54 -12.68 -3.64
N MET A 120 -15.40 -12.15 -4.09
CA MET A 120 -15.37 -10.93 -4.89
C MET A 120 -15.91 -11.17 -6.30
N LYS A 121 -16.85 -10.36 -6.71
CA LYS A 121 -17.32 -10.31 -8.10
C LYS A 121 -16.34 -9.49 -8.94
N ILE A 122 -15.78 -10.10 -9.99
CA ILE A 122 -14.84 -9.43 -10.89
C ILE A 122 -15.58 -8.90 -12.11
N TYR A 123 -15.25 -7.69 -12.52
CA TYR A 123 -15.68 -7.07 -13.76
C TYR A 123 -14.49 -6.38 -14.42
N TYR A 124 -14.31 -6.62 -15.72
CA TYR A 124 -13.22 -6.03 -16.48
C TYR A 124 -13.67 -4.74 -17.15
N LEU A 125 -12.81 -3.75 -17.10
CA LEU A 125 -13.01 -2.47 -17.78
C LEU A 125 -11.80 -2.21 -18.69
N ASP A 126 -12.04 -2.00 -19.96
CA ASP A 126 -10.99 -1.74 -20.92
C ASP A 126 -10.10 -0.56 -20.50
N ARG A 127 -8.86 -0.54 -20.99
CA ARG A 127 -7.84 0.43 -20.53
C ARG A 127 -8.22 1.89 -20.78
N LYS A 128 -9.01 2.17 -21.82
CA LYS A 128 -9.44 3.54 -22.17
C LYS A 128 -10.50 4.01 -21.17
N SER A 129 -11.53 3.20 -20.96
CA SER A 129 -12.60 3.44 -19.97
C SER A 129 -12.05 3.47 -18.54
N TYR A 130 -11.11 2.58 -18.21
CA TYR A 130 -10.48 2.55 -16.90
C TYR A 130 -9.71 3.84 -16.54
N ARG A 131 -9.13 4.54 -17.52
CA ARG A 131 -8.51 5.85 -17.27
C ARG A 131 -9.50 6.91 -16.81
N LYS A 132 -10.78 6.71 -17.11
CA LYS A 132 -11.90 7.59 -16.75
C LYS A 132 -12.76 7.01 -15.62
N LYS A 133 -12.25 6.01 -14.88
CA LYS A 133 -13.00 5.22 -13.89
C LYS A 133 -13.74 6.03 -12.82
N GLU A 134 -13.27 7.24 -12.54
CA GLU A 134 -13.85 8.15 -11.53
C GLU A 134 -14.79 9.20 -12.15
N SER A 135 -15.00 9.18 -13.48
CA SER A 135 -15.98 10.06 -14.13
C SER A 135 -17.40 9.71 -13.71
N SER A 136 -18.26 10.73 -13.64
CA SER A 136 -19.68 10.55 -13.30
C SER A 136 -20.39 9.55 -14.22
N GLU A 137 -20.00 9.50 -15.49
CA GLU A 137 -20.53 8.58 -16.49
C GLU A 137 -20.23 7.11 -16.13
N ILE A 138 -18.96 6.79 -15.86
CA ILE A 138 -18.55 5.42 -15.49
C ILE A 138 -19.18 5.02 -14.16
N ILE A 139 -19.18 5.91 -13.17
CA ILE A 139 -19.79 5.62 -11.87
C ILE A 139 -21.29 5.34 -12.02
N LYS A 140 -22.00 6.11 -12.84
CA LYS A 140 -23.43 5.89 -13.12
C LYS A 140 -23.67 4.51 -13.76
N GLN A 141 -22.89 4.14 -14.78
CA GLN A 141 -22.97 2.82 -15.43
C GLN A 141 -22.73 1.68 -14.41
N LEU A 142 -21.77 1.86 -13.50
CA LEU A 142 -21.52 0.88 -12.44
C LEU A 142 -22.67 0.79 -11.43
N GLN A 143 -23.32 1.92 -11.11
CA GLN A 143 -24.50 1.95 -10.25
C GLN A 143 -25.71 1.27 -10.91
N GLU A 144 -25.95 1.52 -12.19
CA GLU A 144 -27.01 0.86 -12.96
C GLU A 144 -26.78 -0.67 -13.00
N LYS A 145 -25.52 -1.10 -13.12
CA LYS A 145 -25.16 -2.53 -13.23
C LYS A 145 -25.15 -3.26 -11.90
N PHE A 146 -24.68 -2.64 -10.85
CA PHE A 146 -24.39 -3.31 -9.58
C PHE A 146 -25.25 -2.83 -8.41
N GLY A 147 -26.07 -1.80 -8.63
CA GLY A 147 -26.90 -1.19 -7.60
C GLY A 147 -26.09 -0.30 -6.68
N ASP A 148 -26.51 -0.23 -5.42
CA ASP A 148 -25.90 0.63 -4.41
C ASP A 148 -24.63 0.02 -3.82
N PHE A 149 -23.55 0.82 -3.76
CA PHE A 149 -22.26 0.41 -3.21
C PHE A 149 -21.53 1.58 -2.54
N TYR A 150 -20.57 1.26 -1.69
CA TYR A 150 -19.56 2.19 -1.23
C TYR A 150 -18.35 2.11 -2.18
N LEU A 151 -17.97 3.23 -2.76
CA LEU A 151 -16.83 3.32 -3.67
C LEU A 151 -15.54 3.51 -2.88
N LEU A 152 -14.63 2.52 -3.01
CA LEU A 152 -13.25 2.61 -2.58
C LEU A 152 -12.38 3.01 -3.78
N PRO A 153 -11.67 4.14 -3.76
CA PRO A 153 -10.79 4.54 -4.86
C PRO A 153 -9.68 3.51 -5.12
N GLU A 154 -9.02 3.62 -6.28
CA GLU A 154 -7.88 2.77 -6.62
C GLU A 154 -6.79 2.85 -5.55
N GLY A 155 -6.27 1.69 -5.12
CA GLY A 155 -5.31 1.60 -4.02
C GLY A 155 -5.86 1.99 -2.66
N GLY A 156 -7.17 2.21 -2.52
CA GLY A 156 -7.85 2.63 -1.30
C GLY A 156 -7.49 4.05 -0.87
N THR A 157 -7.07 4.93 -1.79
CA THR A 157 -6.49 6.23 -1.48
C THR A 157 -7.55 7.33 -1.41
N ASN A 158 -7.82 7.81 -0.21
CA ASN A 158 -8.69 8.95 0.11
C ASN A 158 -8.31 9.52 1.49
N GLU A 159 -9.04 10.50 1.99
CA GLU A 159 -8.80 11.15 3.29
C GLU A 159 -8.85 10.15 4.47
N LEU A 160 -9.74 9.16 4.42
CA LEU A 160 -9.83 8.12 5.46
C LEU A 160 -8.60 7.20 5.46
N ALA A 161 -8.01 6.97 4.28
CA ALA A 161 -6.76 6.25 4.16
C ALA A 161 -5.57 7.07 4.71
N VAL A 162 -5.57 8.39 4.48
CA VAL A 162 -4.58 9.30 5.10
C VAL A 162 -4.68 9.22 6.60
N LYS A 163 -5.88 9.35 7.16
CA LYS A 163 -6.14 9.19 8.61
C LYS A 163 -5.59 7.86 9.13
N GLY A 164 -5.93 6.73 8.49
CA GLY A 164 -5.46 5.44 8.96
C GLY A 164 -3.94 5.28 8.90
N CYS A 165 -3.30 5.75 7.82
CA CYS A 165 -1.86 5.67 7.68
C CYS A 165 -1.10 6.65 8.60
N SER A 166 -1.72 7.76 9.05
CA SER A 166 -1.07 8.69 9.99
C SER A 166 -0.82 8.05 11.36
N GLU A 167 -1.62 7.08 11.74
CA GLU A 167 -1.49 6.37 13.02
C GLU A 167 -0.26 5.46 13.09
N ILE A 168 0.40 5.16 11.96
CA ILE A 168 1.66 4.40 11.96
C ILE A 168 2.72 5.14 12.77
N ILE A 169 2.76 6.47 12.69
CA ILE A 169 3.75 7.31 13.36
C ILE A 169 3.64 7.20 14.88
N SER A 170 2.42 7.22 15.43
CA SER A 170 2.21 7.15 16.89
C SER A 170 2.61 5.80 17.52
N LYS A 171 2.92 4.80 16.70
CA LYS A 171 3.35 3.45 17.09
C LYS A 171 4.85 3.23 16.90
N ILE A 172 5.60 4.31 16.73
CA ILE A 172 7.06 4.31 16.65
C ILE A 172 7.57 4.96 17.93
N ASP A 173 8.28 4.21 18.73
CA ASP A 173 8.72 4.55 20.08
C ASP A 173 10.19 4.93 20.18
N ILE A 174 10.88 5.05 19.03
CA ILE A 174 12.27 5.55 18.96
C ILE A 174 12.31 6.91 18.26
N ASP A 175 13.35 7.68 18.54
CA ASP A 175 13.66 8.86 17.73
C ASP A 175 14.20 8.44 16.35
N PHE A 176 13.96 9.24 15.31
CA PHE A 176 14.42 8.98 13.95
C PHE A 176 14.46 10.27 13.13
N ASP A 177 15.19 10.27 12.02
CA ASP A 177 15.33 11.42 11.14
C ASP A 177 14.44 11.29 9.91
N TYR A 178 14.38 10.09 9.35
CA TYR A 178 13.65 9.81 8.11
C TYR A 178 12.66 8.65 8.29
N ILE A 179 11.47 8.81 7.68
CA ILE A 179 10.57 7.69 7.46
C ILE A 179 10.35 7.50 5.96
N CYS A 180 10.54 6.27 5.49
CA CYS A 180 10.49 5.91 4.07
C CYS A 180 9.33 4.98 3.77
N CYS A 181 8.61 5.19 2.65
CA CYS A 181 7.63 4.25 2.16
C CYS A 181 7.60 4.15 0.63
N PRO A 182 7.25 2.99 0.05
CA PRO A 182 7.06 2.87 -1.38
C PRO A 182 5.75 3.54 -1.82
N CYS A 183 5.76 4.23 -2.95
CA CYS A 183 4.66 5.03 -3.44
C CYS A 183 4.08 4.53 -4.78
N GLY A 184 2.80 4.13 -4.76
CA GLY A 184 2.00 3.91 -5.97
C GLY A 184 0.98 5.02 -6.20
N THR A 185 0.11 5.29 -5.23
CA THR A 185 -0.96 6.32 -5.29
C THR A 185 -0.73 7.50 -4.35
N GLY A 186 0.32 7.47 -3.52
CA GLY A 186 0.68 8.53 -2.59
C GLY A 186 -0.04 8.52 -1.23
N GLY A 187 -1.15 7.78 -1.07
CA GLY A 187 -1.97 7.83 0.15
C GLY A 187 -1.26 7.40 1.44
N THR A 188 -0.32 6.45 1.38
CA THR A 188 0.48 6.05 2.54
C THR A 188 1.44 7.16 2.93
N LEU A 189 2.15 7.72 1.95
CA LEU A 189 3.06 8.84 2.18
C LEU A 189 2.32 10.05 2.77
N ALA A 190 1.17 10.42 2.21
CA ALA A 190 0.35 11.50 2.77
C ALA A 190 -0.04 11.24 4.23
N GLY A 191 -0.37 9.98 4.58
CA GLY A 191 -0.65 9.60 5.97
C GLY A 191 0.58 9.78 6.87
N LEU A 192 1.75 9.28 6.46
CA LEU A 192 2.99 9.44 7.23
C LEU A 192 3.34 10.92 7.43
N ILE A 193 3.28 11.74 6.39
CA ILE A 193 3.52 13.19 6.47
C ILE A 193 2.57 13.85 7.48
N SER A 194 1.27 13.52 7.38
CA SER A 194 0.26 14.04 8.31
C SER A 194 0.54 13.62 9.75
N GLY A 195 0.93 12.36 9.99
CA GLY A 195 1.28 11.85 11.31
C GLY A 195 2.52 12.51 11.91
N LEU A 196 3.52 12.85 11.08
CA LEU A 196 4.72 13.58 11.50
C LEU A 196 4.42 15.03 11.92
N ASN A 197 3.35 15.61 11.41
CA ASN A 197 2.93 16.97 11.74
C ASN A 197 4.05 18.03 11.67
N GLY A 198 4.86 17.98 10.61
CA GLY A 198 5.97 18.92 10.38
C GLY A 198 7.30 18.53 11.05
N ASN A 199 7.32 17.49 11.88
CA ASN A 199 8.55 16.95 12.46
C ASN A 199 9.13 15.86 11.55
N LYS A 200 10.47 15.66 11.61
CA LYS A 200 11.16 14.62 10.85
C LYS A 200 10.89 14.67 9.33
N PHE A 201 11.54 13.85 8.54
CA PHE A 201 11.42 13.89 7.09
C PHE A 201 10.76 12.63 6.54
N ALA A 202 9.73 12.77 5.69
CA ALA A 202 9.10 11.65 5.00
C ALA A 202 9.58 11.54 3.55
N LEU A 203 10.16 10.39 3.18
CA LEU A 203 10.65 10.14 1.83
C LEU A 203 9.86 9.02 1.16
N GLY A 204 9.12 9.36 0.10
CA GLY A 204 8.44 8.39 -0.75
C GLY A 204 9.36 7.87 -1.86
N PHE A 205 9.23 6.59 -2.20
CA PHE A 205 9.93 5.99 -3.34
C PHE A 205 8.92 5.58 -4.41
N ALA A 206 8.90 6.28 -5.54
CA ALA A 206 7.98 6.00 -6.62
C ALA A 206 8.28 4.65 -7.27
N VAL A 207 7.26 3.79 -7.35
CA VAL A 207 7.38 2.48 -8.03
C VAL A 207 6.93 2.52 -9.49
N LEU A 208 6.46 3.68 -9.95
CA LEU A 208 5.93 3.93 -11.29
C LEU A 208 6.93 4.75 -12.10
N LYS A 209 7.09 4.45 -13.39
CA LYS A 209 7.82 5.32 -14.31
C LYS A 209 6.98 6.56 -14.64
N GLY A 210 7.63 7.75 -14.67
CA GLY A 210 6.94 9.01 -14.98
C GLY A 210 5.97 9.47 -13.88
N ALA A 211 6.30 9.22 -12.63
CA ALA A 211 5.43 9.43 -11.47
C ALA A 211 5.54 10.84 -10.86
N SER A 212 5.92 11.87 -11.61
CA SER A 212 5.99 13.26 -11.12
C SER A 212 4.66 13.74 -10.51
N PHE A 213 3.54 13.27 -11.04
CA PHE A 213 2.20 13.53 -10.51
C PHE A 213 1.99 13.11 -9.05
N LEU A 214 2.85 12.26 -8.49
CA LEU A 214 2.71 11.83 -7.09
C LEU A 214 2.85 12.99 -6.10
N LYS A 215 3.70 13.97 -6.40
CA LYS A 215 3.85 15.15 -5.53
C LYS A 215 2.53 15.94 -5.46
N ASP A 216 1.88 16.15 -6.58
CA ASP A 216 0.60 16.86 -6.65
C ASP A 216 -0.51 16.06 -5.96
N ASN A 217 -0.54 14.73 -6.16
CA ASN A 217 -1.51 13.87 -5.51
C ASN A 217 -1.35 13.88 -3.98
N VAL A 218 -0.12 13.79 -3.47
CA VAL A 218 0.16 13.84 -2.03
C VAL A 218 -0.24 15.20 -1.46
N ASN A 219 0.13 16.30 -2.13
CA ASN A 219 -0.27 17.64 -1.72
C ASN A 219 -1.80 17.79 -1.66
N SER A 220 -2.50 17.29 -2.67
CA SER A 220 -3.97 17.34 -2.71
C SER A 220 -4.60 16.55 -1.56
N LEU A 221 -4.07 15.36 -1.25
CA LEU A 221 -4.54 14.54 -0.13
C LEU A 221 -4.31 15.24 1.21
N LEU A 222 -3.13 15.83 1.41
CA LEU A 222 -2.79 16.58 2.63
C LEU A 222 -3.70 17.80 2.79
N LYS A 223 -3.85 18.60 1.73
CA LYS A 223 -4.71 19.78 1.75
C LYS A 223 -6.16 19.44 2.10
N ASN A 224 -6.70 18.35 1.57
CA ASN A 224 -8.07 17.92 1.85
C ASN A 224 -8.22 17.36 3.27
N PHE A 225 -7.17 16.74 3.82
CA PHE A 225 -7.24 16.09 5.13
C PHE A 225 -6.90 17.03 6.30
N THR A 226 -5.82 17.83 6.19
CA THR A 226 -5.30 18.65 7.32
C THR A 226 -5.48 20.13 7.13
N TYR A 227 -5.81 20.60 5.94
CA TYR A 227 -5.77 22.02 5.53
C TYR A 227 -4.40 22.68 5.72
N SER A 228 -3.34 21.89 5.94
CA SER A 228 -1.96 22.34 6.18
C SER A 228 -1.07 21.98 4.99
N SER A 229 0.00 22.74 4.85
CA SER A 229 1.11 22.44 3.95
C SER A 229 2.32 22.00 4.76
N PHE A 230 3.02 20.97 4.29
CA PHE A 230 4.23 20.44 4.90
C PHE A 230 5.39 20.54 3.90
N LEU A 231 6.58 20.87 4.38
CA LEU A 231 7.80 21.00 3.57
C LEU A 231 8.83 19.89 3.84
N ASN A 232 8.61 19.11 4.88
CA ASN A 232 9.50 18.06 5.37
C ASN A 232 9.24 16.71 4.71
N TRP A 233 9.07 16.68 3.40
CA TRP A 233 8.89 15.46 2.63
C TRP A 233 9.29 15.61 1.17
N ASP A 234 9.59 14.48 0.52
CA ASP A 234 9.78 14.40 -0.93
C ASP A 234 9.40 13.02 -1.49
N VAL A 235 9.40 12.90 -2.82
CA VAL A 235 9.26 11.64 -3.56
C VAL A 235 10.47 11.47 -4.46
N ASN A 236 11.25 10.44 -4.19
CA ASN A 236 12.29 10.00 -5.09
C ASN A 236 11.68 9.24 -6.27
N LEU A 237 12.02 9.66 -7.50
CA LEU A 237 11.45 9.14 -8.73
C LEU A 237 12.35 8.13 -9.47
N ASP A 238 13.56 7.84 -8.97
CA ASP A 238 14.61 7.16 -9.73
C ASP A 238 14.55 5.63 -9.61
N TYR A 239 14.12 5.11 -8.46
CA TYR A 239 14.20 3.68 -8.13
C TYR A 239 12.99 2.85 -8.61
N HIS A 240 12.35 3.25 -9.71
CA HIS A 240 11.19 2.55 -10.25
C HIS A 240 11.54 1.30 -11.09
N PHE A 241 12.80 1.08 -11.49
CA PHE A 241 13.27 -0.08 -12.27
C PHE A 241 12.46 -0.34 -13.55
N GLY A 242 12.14 0.70 -14.30
CA GLY A 242 11.33 0.61 -15.52
C GLY A 242 9.81 0.74 -15.31
N GLY A 243 9.32 0.83 -14.07
CA GLY A 243 7.92 1.09 -13.71
C GLY A 243 7.25 -0.02 -12.92
N TYR A 244 5.91 0.07 -12.83
CA TYR A 244 5.12 -0.87 -12.05
C TYR A 244 5.35 -2.33 -12.49
N SER A 245 5.58 -3.20 -11.51
CA SER A 245 5.81 -4.65 -11.75
C SER A 245 7.02 -4.95 -12.66
N ARG A 246 7.90 -3.98 -12.91
CA ARG A 246 9.18 -4.22 -13.59
C ARG A 246 10.28 -4.45 -12.57
N THR A 247 11.12 -5.43 -12.87
CA THR A 247 12.29 -5.81 -12.07
C THR A 247 13.46 -6.10 -13.00
N ASN A 248 14.67 -6.11 -12.46
CA ASN A 248 15.88 -6.57 -13.13
C ASN A 248 16.70 -7.45 -12.16
N SER A 249 17.79 -8.06 -12.65
CA SER A 249 18.64 -8.92 -11.83
C SER A 249 19.21 -8.19 -10.62
N ILE A 250 19.67 -6.95 -10.77
CA ILE A 250 20.25 -6.15 -9.69
C ILE A 250 19.26 -6.00 -8.50
N LEU A 251 18.00 -5.65 -8.79
CA LEU A 251 16.98 -5.55 -7.75
C LEU A 251 16.66 -6.91 -7.12
N LEU A 252 16.59 -7.98 -7.92
CA LEU A 252 16.29 -9.31 -7.41
C LEU A 252 17.42 -9.84 -6.52
N ASP A 253 18.68 -9.64 -6.93
CA ASP A 253 19.85 -10.02 -6.14
C ASP A 253 19.91 -9.25 -4.82
N PHE A 254 19.61 -7.95 -4.84
CA PHE A 254 19.49 -7.14 -3.64
C PHE A 254 18.39 -7.67 -2.69
N VAL A 255 17.19 -7.92 -3.20
CA VAL A 255 16.06 -8.44 -2.40
C VAL A 255 16.40 -9.79 -1.77
N ASN A 256 17.04 -10.69 -2.52
CA ASN A 256 17.48 -11.99 -2.02
C ASN A 256 18.54 -11.84 -0.93
N ARG A 257 19.56 -10.98 -1.14
CA ARG A 257 20.60 -10.68 -0.15
C ARG A 257 19.97 -10.09 1.10
N PHE A 258 19.13 -9.06 0.98
CA PHE A 258 18.45 -8.41 2.10
C PHE A 258 17.66 -9.42 2.93
N SER A 259 16.83 -10.24 2.30
CA SER A 259 16.04 -11.26 2.98
C SER A 259 16.92 -12.34 3.65
N SER A 260 18.05 -12.68 3.03
CA SER A 260 19.00 -13.64 3.60
C SER A 260 19.66 -13.14 4.89
N ILE A 261 20.07 -11.86 4.92
CA ILE A 261 20.74 -11.23 6.07
C ILE A 261 19.74 -10.95 7.20
N THR A 262 18.59 -10.35 6.87
CA THR A 262 17.65 -9.85 7.88
C THR A 262 16.60 -10.87 8.31
N LYS A 263 16.39 -11.93 7.53
CA LYS A 263 15.26 -12.87 7.64
C LYS A 263 13.89 -12.20 7.40
N ILE A 264 13.89 -10.96 6.92
CA ILE A 264 12.68 -10.24 6.54
C ILE A 264 12.42 -10.47 5.04
N LEU A 265 11.30 -11.11 4.73
CA LEU A 265 10.87 -11.27 3.33
C LEU A 265 10.38 -9.93 2.79
N VAL A 266 10.83 -9.56 1.61
CA VAL A 266 10.35 -8.37 0.90
C VAL A 266 10.05 -8.72 -0.56
N GLU A 267 9.04 -8.07 -1.12
CA GLU A 267 8.68 -8.24 -2.52
C GLU A 267 9.34 -7.15 -3.39
N PRO A 268 9.72 -7.45 -4.65
CA PRO A 268 10.51 -6.53 -5.47
C PRO A 268 9.69 -5.46 -6.20
N ILE A 269 8.38 -5.35 -5.98
CA ILE A 269 7.50 -4.41 -6.70
C ILE A 269 7.42 -3.07 -5.97
N TYR A 270 7.34 -3.10 -4.63
CA TYR A 270 7.17 -1.94 -3.75
C TYR A 270 8.30 -1.85 -2.72
N THR A 271 8.27 -2.69 -1.69
CA THR A 271 9.18 -2.61 -0.54
C THR A 271 10.63 -2.85 -0.96
N GLY A 272 10.89 -3.79 -1.85
CA GLY A 272 12.23 -4.07 -2.37
C GLY A 272 12.84 -2.88 -3.11
N LYS A 273 12.05 -2.16 -3.92
CA LYS A 273 12.52 -0.94 -4.62
C LYS A 273 12.88 0.18 -3.67
N MET A 274 12.04 0.41 -2.65
CA MET A 274 12.30 1.39 -1.61
C MET A 274 13.60 1.07 -0.85
N LEU A 275 13.74 -0.18 -0.40
CA LEU A 275 14.93 -0.60 0.33
C LEU A 275 16.19 -0.49 -0.51
N PHE A 276 16.15 -0.91 -1.78
CA PHE A 276 17.25 -0.68 -2.71
C PHE A 276 17.62 0.81 -2.79
N GLY A 277 16.62 1.68 -2.92
CA GLY A 277 16.83 3.12 -2.97
C GLY A 277 17.44 3.68 -1.68
N ILE A 278 17.02 3.20 -0.51
CA ILE A 278 17.61 3.61 0.78
C ILE A 278 19.08 3.22 0.83
N TYR A 279 19.43 1.99 0.43
CA TYR A 279 20.82 1.53 0.42
C TYR A 279 21.70 2.33 -0.55
N ASP A 280 21.23 2.54 -1.77
CA ASP A 280 21.97 3.32 -2.78
C ASP A 280 22.15 4.79 -2.37
N LEU A 281 21.12 5.40 -1.74
CA LEU A 281 21.24 6.75 -1.19
C LEU A 281 22.21 6.81 0.01
N ALA A 282 22.25 5.78 0.84
CA ALA A 282 23.20 5.67 1.95
C ALA A 282 24.65 5.54 1.41
N GLU A 283 24.87 4.69 0.40
CA GLU A 283 26.17 4.56 -0.28
C GLU A 283 26.64 5.87 -0.90
N LYS A 284 25.73 6.64 -1.47
CA LYS A 284 26.01 7.97 -2.06
C LYS A 284 26.19 9.10 -1.05
N GLY A 285 26.04 8.83 0.25
CA GLY A 285 26.14 9.85 1.30
C GLY A 285 25.02 10.88 1.28
N CYS A 286 23.83 10.48 0.81
CA CYS A 286 22.65 11.37 0.78
C CYS A 286 21.95 11.50 2.14
N PHE A 287 22.28 10.65 3.09
CA PHE A 287 21.85 10.76 4.49
C PHE A 287 23.04 11.24 5.35
N GLU A 288 22.78 12.09 6.33
CA GLU A 288 23.81 12.53 7.26
C GLU A 288 24.31 11.37 8.12
N GLU A 289 25.59 11.39 8.50
CA GLU A 289 26.15 10.40 9.43
C GLU A 289 25.39 10.42 10.76
N GLY A 290 25.06 9.26 11.28
CA GLY A 290 24.27 9.09 12.50
C GLY A 290 22.77 9.01 12.24
N SER A 291 22.29 9.24 11.02
CA SER A 291 20.85 9.23 10.71
C SER A 291 20.18 7.90 11.07
N GLN A 292 19.01 8.01 11.66
CA GLN A 292 18.10 6.93 11.94
C GLN A 292 16.95 6.92 10.91
N ILE A 293 16.84 5.86 10.14
CA ILE A 293 15.88 5.73 9.04
C ILE A 293 14.89 4.63 9.38
N ILE A 294 13.60 4.92 9.26
CA ILE A 294 12.52 3.93 9.36
C ILE A 294 12.00 3.62 7.97
N ALA A 295 12.06 2.37 7.55
CA ALA A 295 11.46 1.88 6.32
C ALA A 295 10.16 1.15 6.66
N VAL A 296 9.03 1.65 6.15
CA VAL A 296 7.72 1.00 6.36
C VAL A 296 7.56 -0.18 5.40
N HIS A 297 7.52 -1.38 5.93
CA HIS A 297 7.19 -2.57 5.15
C HIS A 297 5.69 -2.62 4.88
N THR A 298 5.29 -2.20 3.69
CA THR A 298 3.87 -2.02 3.34
C THR A 298 3.12 -3.29 2.97
N GLY A 299 3.67 -4.47 3.28
CA GLY A 299 3.07 -5.78 2.95
C GLY A 299 3.23 -6.14 1.48
N GLY A 300 2.26 -6.86 0.92
CA GLY A 300 2.28 -7.23 -0.50
C GLY A 300 2.99 -8.56 -0.81
N LEU A 301 3.39 -9.34 0.20
CA LEU A 301 4.12 -10.60 0.05
C LEU A 301 3.37 -11.66 -0.77
N GLN A 302 2.03 -11.60 -0.81
CA GLN A 302 1.23 -12.46 -1.69
C GLN A 302 1.57 -12.28 -3.18
N GLY A 303 2.12 -11.12 -3.56
CA GLY A 303 2.61 -10.85 -4.92
C GLY A 303 3.79 -11.72 -5.34
N LEU A 304 4.56 -12.27 -4.40
CA LEU A 304 5.68 -13.20 -4.67
C LEU A 304 5.19 -14.46 -5.41
N LYS A 305 4.02 -14.99 -5.08
CA LYS A 305 3.41 -16.13 -5.79
C LYS A 305 3.16 -15.85 -7.28
N GLY A 306 2.90 -14.60 -7.63
CA GLY A 306 2.71 -14.18 -9.03
C GLY A 306 4.01 -13.97 -9.81
N LEU A 307 5.14 -13.77 -9.13
CA LEU A 307 6.46 -13.63 -9.78
C LEU A 307 7.03 -14.98 -10.20
N THR A 308 6.94 -15.99 -9.35
CA THR A 308 7.38 -17.36 -9.67
C THR A 308 6.64 -17.93 -10.88
N SER A 309 5.38 -17.59 -11.10
CA SER A 309 4.61 -18.02 -12.27
C SER A 309 4.97 -17.29 -13.57
N ARG A 310 5.70 -16.15 -13.50
CA ARG A 310 6.18 -15.41 -14.69
C ARG A 310 7.57 -15.82 -15.14
N THR A 311 8.38 -16.35 -14.25
CA THR A 311 9.76 -16.80 -14.56
C THR A 311 9.79 -18.15 -15.26
N ILE A 312 8.64 -18.84 -15.34
CA ILE A 312 8.49 -20.16 -15.98
C ILE A 312 7.89 -20.06 -17.42
N ARG A 313 7.81 -18.83 -17.97
CA ARG A 313 7.34 -18.64 -19.36
C ARG A 313 8.41 -18.02 -20.22
#